data_423e2397d5829c94426bce5707f00992
#
_entry.id   423e2397d5829c94426bce5707f00992
#
_cell.length_a   1.000
_cell.length_b   1.000
_cell.length_c   1.000
_cell.angle_alpha   90.00
_cell.angle_beta   90.00
_cell.angle_gamma   90.00
#
_symmetry.space_group_name_H-M   'P 1'
#
loop_
_entity.id
_entity.type
_entity.pdbx_description
1 polymer ?
#
loop_
_entity_poly.entity_id
_entity_poly.type
_entity_poly.pdbx_seq_one_letter_code
_entity_poly.pdbx_strand_id
1 'polypeptide(L)'
;MKKTFAATLVAACALGATVSQAATPEVEALLQAAQKEGAVYSVGMPNTWANWVKTWNDLQTKYKIKTQDTDMASAEQISKFMAEGENATSDIGDVGFEFGEIAKKRGITMPYKPSTWDQIPGWAKDPDGHWCLAYTGTVAFIINKELVKDIPRTWSDLLKGTYRVSVGAVGSAAQANYSVLAAAIAFGGDEKNLNPAYDFFAKIAKQGR
;
A
#
# COMPACT_ATOMS: atom_id res chain seq x y z
N MET A 1 -36.69 59.95 2.31
CA MET A 1 -36.79 58.96 1.20
C MET A 1 -35.67 58.01 1.34
N LYS A 2 -35.91 56.81 1.90
CA LYS A 2 -34.92 55.76 2.07
C LYS A 2 -35.16 54.74 0.94
N LYS A 3 -34.16 54.52 0.06
CA LYS A 3 -34.20 53.51 -0.98
C LYS A 3 -33.53 52.25 -0.46
N THR A 4 -34.32 51.20 -0.26
CA THR A 4 -33.87 49.85 0.09
C THR A 4 -33.44 49.10 -1.20
N PHE A 5 -32.18 48.72 -1.29
CA PHE A 5 -31.68 47.81 -2.36
C PHE A 5 -31.83 46.37 -1.87
N ALA A 6 -32.68 45.61 -2.54
CA ALA A 6 -32.77 44.18 -2.36
C ALA A 6 -31.70 43.50 -3.26
N ALA A 7 -30.73 42.88 -2.64
CA ALA A 7 -29.74 42.05 -3.35
C ALA A 7 -30.29 40.61 -3.46
N THR A 8 -30.64 40.21 -4.65
CA THR A 8 -31.07 38.85 -4.96
C THR A 8 -29.80 37.96 -5.10
N LEU A 9 -29.59 37.08 -4.13
CA LEU A 9 -28.52 36.11 -4.15
C LEU A 9 -28.95 34.92 -5.04
N VAL A 10 -28.41 34.83 -6.25
CA VAL A 10 -28.60 33.66 -7.11
C VAL A 10 -27.56 32.57 -6.67
N ALA A 11 -28.03 31.57 -5.96
CA ALA A 11 -27.26 30.40 -5.65
C ALA A 11 -27.17 29.50 -6.90
N ALA A 12 -26.03 29.52 -7.58
CA ALA A 12 -25.72 28.59 -8.64
C ALA A 12 -25.34 27.23 -8.01
N CYS A 13 -26.30 26.30 -7.95
CA CYS A 13 -26.00 24.90 -7.68
C CYS A 13 -25.19 24.32 -8.86
N ALA A 14 -23.88 24.29 -8.72
CA ALA A 14 -23.04 23.48 -9.61
C ALA A 14 -23.32 22.00 -9.29
N LEU A 15 -24.21 21.38 -10.08
CA LEU A 15 -24.30 19.92 -10.17
C LEU A 15 -22.96 19.43 -10.73
N GLY A 16 -22.10 18.92 -9.84
CA GLY A 16 -20.94 18.14 -10.23
C GLY A 16 -21.40 16.88 -10.94
N ALA A 17 -21.51 16.94 -12.26
CA ALA A 17 -21.65 15.75 -13.08
C ALA A 17 -20.39 14.92 -12.89
N THR A 18 -20.47 13.81 -12.16
CA THR A 18 -19.46 12.76 -12.22
C THR A 18 -19.49 12.24 -13.63
N VAL A 19 -18.56 12.72 -14.46
CA VAL A 19 -18.33 12.17 -15.79
C VAL A 19 -17.81 10.73 -15.54
N SER A 20 -18.69 9.76 -15.65
CA SER A 20 -18.29 8.37 -15.80
C SER A 20 -17.52 8.31 -17.11
N GLN A 21 -16.21 8.29 -17.04
CA GLN A 21 -15.35 8.16 -18.21
C GLN A 21 -15.64 6.79 -18.80
N ALA A 22 -16.25 6.77 -19.98
CA ALA A 22 -16.47 5.53 -20.70
C ALA A 22 -15.13 4.82 -20.92
N ALA A 23 -15.11 3.49 -20.75
CA ALA A 23 -13.90 2.72 -20.98
C ALA A 23 -13.44 2.92 -22.43
N THR A 24 -12.12 3.04 -22.62
CA THR A 24 -11.60 3.08 -23.99
C THR A 24 -11.76 1.72 -24.66
N PRO A 25 -11.77 1.65 -26.02
CA PRO A 25 -11.87 0.37 -26.72
C PRO A 25 -10.83 -0.66 -26.27
N GLU A 26 -9.62 -0.21 -25.90
CA GLU A 26 -8.55 -1.07 -25.40
C GLU A 26 -8.90 -1.65 -24.03
N VAL A 27 -9.49 -0.86 -23.13
CA VAL A 27 -9.93 -1.32 -21.80
C VAL A 27 -11.10 -2.28 -21.93
N GLU A 28 -12.00 -2.05 -22.87
CA GLU A 28 -13.11 -2.98 -23.16
C GLU A 28 -12.60 -4.32 -23.69
N ALA A 29 -11.65 -4.31 -24.63
CA ALA A 29 -11.04 -5.54 -25.15
C ALA A 29 -10.31 -6.32 -24.05
N LEU A 30 -9.58 -5.62 -23.16
CA LEU A 30 -8.93 -6.23 -22.01
C LEU A 30 -9.92 -6.85 -21.04
N LEU A 31 -11.05 -6.17 -20.77
CA LEU A 31 -12.11 -6.70 -19.93
C LEU A 31 -12.72 -7.97 -20.50
N GLN A 32 -13.00 -8.00 -21.81
CA GLN A 32 -13.52 -9.19 -22.47
C GLN A 32 -12.54 -10.37 -22.40
N ALA A 33 -11.23 -10.12 -22.56
CA ALA A 33 -10.19 -11.13 -22.40
C ALA A 33 -10.18 -11.67 -20.96
N ALA A 34 -10.15 -10.80 -19.95
CA ALA A 34 -10.18 -11.18 -18.56
C ALA A 34 -11.45 -11.96 -18.17
N GLN A 35 -12.61 -11.58 -18.71
CA GLN A 35 -13.86 -12.33 -18.50
C GLN A 35 -13.81 -13.72 -19.13
N LYS A 36 -13.12 -13.88 -20.25
CA LYS A 36 -12.91 -15.19 -20.89
C LYS A 36 -11.96 -16.06 -20.08
N GLU A 37 -10.93 -15.51 -19.49
CA GLU A 37 -10.04 -16.18 -18.55
C GLU A 37 -10.78 -16.55 -17.25
N GLY A 38 -11.67 -15.69 -16.80
CA GLY A 38 -12.65 -15.94 -15.75
C GLY A 38 -12.14 -15.79 -14.32
N ALA A 39 -10.83 -15.60 -14.09
CA ALA A 39 -10.27 -15.44 -12.75
C ALA A 39 -9.03 -14.56 -12.75
N VAL A 40 -8.73 -13.95 -11.59
CA VAL A 40 -7.45 -13.33 -11.25
C VAL A 40 -6.94 -13.89 -9.92
N TYR A 41 -5.66 -14.20 -9.88
CA TYR A 41 -4.97 -14.75 -8.73
C TYR A 41 -3.98 -13.73 -8.20
N SER A 42 -4.10 -13.38 -6.91
CA SER A 42 -3.24 -12.39 -6.27
C SER A 42 -2.41 -12.98 -5.14
N VAL A 43 -1.36 -12.28 -4.78
CA VAL A 43 -0.56 -12.56 -3.58
C VAL A 43 -0.38 -11.30 -2.75
N GLY A 44 -0.56 -11.43 -1.42
CA GLY A 44 -0.41 -10.35 -0.46
C GLY A 44 -1.51 -9.28 -0.52
N MET A 45 -2.69 -9.63 -1.03
CA MET A 45 -3.84 -8.72 -1.18
C MET A 45 -5.09 -9.26 -0.45
N PRO A 46 -4.97 -9.68 0.83
CA PRO A 46 -6.08 -10.28 1.55
C PRO A 46 -7.21 -9.28 1.82
N ASN A 47 -8.42 -9.77 2.00
CA ASN A 47 -9.63 -8.97 2.23
C ASN A 47 -9.52 -8.02 3.43
N THR A 48 -8.67 -8.33 4.40
CA THR A 48 -8.47 -7.55 5.62
C THR A 48 -7.48 -6.40 5.47
N TRP A 49 -6.84 -6.27 4.31
CA TRP A 49 -5.79 -5.30 4.05
C TRP A 49 -6.22 -4.27 3.00
N ALA A 50 -5.80 -3.01 3.16
CA ALA A 50 -5.91 -1.92 2.19
C ALA A 50 -7.26 -1.82 1.44
N ASN A 51 -8.36 -2.30 2.06
CA ASN A 51 -9.68 -2.37 1.45
C ASN A 51 -9.77 -3.22 0.16
N TRP A 52 -8.87 -4.21 0.00
CA TRP A 52 -8.91 -5.11 -1.15
C TRP A 52 -10.25 -5.84 -1.29
N VAL A 53 -10.95 -6.09 -0.17
CA VAL A 53 -12.30 -6.68 -0.19
C VAL A 53 -13.25 -5.96 -1.14
N LYS A 54 -13.19 -4.62 -1.22
CA LYS A 54 -14.05 -3.86 -2.14
C LYS A 54 -13.66 -4.08 -3.59
N THR A 55 -12.36 -4.09 -3.88
CA THR A 55 -11.82 -4.34 -5.22
C THR A 55 -12.23 -5.72 -5.71
N TRP A 56 -12.06 -6.75 -4.86
CA TRP A 56 -12.45 -8.12 -5.18
C TRP A 56 -13.95 -8.27 -5.39
N ASN A 57 -14.76 -7.65 -4.53
CA ASN A 57 -16.22 -7.64 -4.70
C ASN A 57 -16.65 -6.96 -6.00
N ASP A 58 -16.00 -5.85 -6.37
CA ASP A 58 -16.29 -5.14 -7.61
C ASP A 58 -15.93 -6.01 -8.83
N LEU A 59 -14.78 -6.69 -8.84
CA LEU A 59 -14.40 -7.63 -9.90
C LEU A 59 -15.41 -8.76 -10.06
N GLN A 60 -15.84 -9.37 -8.96
CA GLN A 60 -16.80 -10.48 -8.98
C GLN A 60 -18.21 -10.04 -9.38
N THR A 61 -18.69 -8.94 -8.81
CA THR A 61 -20.10 -8.52 -9.00
C THR A 61 -20.34 -7.79 -10.31
N LYS A 62 -19.44 -6.85 -10.66
CA LYS A 62 -19.57 -6.02 -11.86
C LYS A 62 -19.01 -6.70 -13.11
N TYR A 63 -17.86 -7.33 -12.98
CA TYR A 63 -17.13 -7.86 -14.13
C TYR A 63 -17.17 -9.38 -14.28
N LYS A 64 -17.74 -10.10 -13.29
CA LYS A 64 -17.88 -11.57 -13.30
C LYS A 64 -16.53 -12.31 -13.33
N ILE A 65 -15.47 -11.69 -12.83
CA ILE A 65 -14.14 -12.26 -12.72
C ILE A 65 -13.99 -12.83 -11.30
N LYS A 66 -13.66 -14.09 -11.16
CA LYS A 66 -13.35 -14.72 -9.86
C LYS A 66 -12.04 -14.18 -9.32
N THR A 67 -11.92 -14.11 -8.00
CA THR A 67 -10.70 -13.64 -7.35
C THR A 67 -10.25 -14.63 -6.29
N GLN A 68 -8.96 -14.88 -6.21
CA GLN A 68 -8.34 -15.69 -5.17
C GLN A 68 -7.03 -15.05 -4.76
N ASP A 69 -6.86 -14.83 -3.46
CA ASP A 69 -5.63 -14.29 -2.88
C ASP A 69 -4.91 -15.33 -2.03
N THR A 70 -3.58 -15.28 -2.02
CA THR A 70 -2.75 -15.99 -1.06
C THR A 70 -1.92 -14.97 -0.29
N ASP A 71 -2.15 -14.85 1.02
CA ASP A 71 -1.45 -13.88 1.85
C ASP A 71 0.04 -14.23 1.97
N MET A 72 0.89 -13.26 1.62
CA MET A 72 2.36 -13.41 1.64
C MET A 72 3.03 -12.09 1.96
N ALA A 73 4.14 -12.13 2.69
CA ALA A 73 5.03 -10.99 2.86
C ALA A 73 5.76 -10.63 1.54
N SER A 74 6.20 -9.38 1.41
CA SER A 74 6.79 -8.88 0.15
C SER A 74 7.97 -9.70 -0.35
N ALA A 75 8.91 -10.12 0.53
CA ALA A 75 10.04 -10.94 0.13
C ALA A 75 9.64 -12.36 -0.31
N GLU A 76 8.58 -12.90 0.28
CA GLU A 76 8.04 -14.22 -0.09
C GLU A 76 7.42 -14.17 -1.49
N GLN A 77 6.69 -13.09 -1.81
CA GLN A 77 6.12 -12.86 -3.15
C GLN A 77 7.22 -12.82 -4.21
N ILE A 78 8.30 -12.06 -3.97
CA ILE A 78 9.45 -12.00 -4.88
C ILE A 78 10.04 -13.39 -5.10
N SER A 79 10.23 -14.15 -4.01
CA SER A 79 10.78 -15.50 -4.07
C SER A 79 9.87 -16.46 -4.84
N LYS A 80 8.55 -16.37 -4.63
CA LYS A 80 7.56 -17.17 -5.36
C LYS A 80 7.63 -16.90 -6.86
N PHE A 81 7.50 -15.63 -7.29
CA PHE A 81 7.54 -15.29 -8.71
C PHE A 81 8.87 -15.67 -9.38
N MET A 82 10.00 -15.53 -8.68
CA MET A 82 11.30 -16.00 -9.18
C MET A 82 11.35 -17.51 -9.36
N ALA A 83 10.79 -18.27 -8.43
CA ALA A 83 10.80 -19.73 -8.48
C ALA A 83 9.87 -20.28 -9.57
N GLU A 84 8.75 -19.64 -9.79
CA GLU A 84 7.73 -20.06 -10.78
C GLU A 84 8.10 -19.62 -12.21
N GLY A 85 8.75 -18.45 -12.37
CA GLY A 85 9.16 -17.94 -13.67
C GLY A 85 8.02 -17.86 -14.66
N GLU A 86 8.17 -18.48 -15.83
CA GLU A 86 7.14 -18.51 -16.89
C GLU A 86 5.90 -19.33 -16.51
N ASN A 87 5.96 -20.12 -15.45
CA ASN A 87 4.85 -20.91 -14.93
C ASN A 87 4.18 -20.25 -13.73
N ALA A 88 4.23 -18.92 -13.64
CA ALA A 88 3.62 -18.17 -12.56
C ALA A 88 2.15 -18.55 -12.37
N THR A 89 1.78 -18.83 -11.13
CA THR A 89 0.41 -19.22 -10.74
C THR A 89 -0.39 -18.05 -10.18
N SER A 90 0.21 -16.87 -10.13
CA SER A 90 -0.45 -15.62 -9.71
C SER A 90 -0.16 -14.51 -10.71
N ASP A 91 -1.13 -13.63 -10.89
CA ASP A 91 -1.13 -12.58 -11.89
C ASP A 91 -0.62 -11.24 -11.33
N ILE A 92 -0.85 -10.98 -10.04
CA ILE A 92 -0.55 -9.69 -9.41
C ILE A 92 -0.12 -9.87 -7.96
N GLY A 93 0.76 -8.99 -7.49
CA GLY A 93 1.19 -8.94 -6.09
C GLY A 93 1.15 -7.53 -5.51
N ASP A 94 0.94 -7.45 -4.19
CA ASP A 94 1.07 -6.22 -3.40
C ASP A 94 2.34 -6.30 -2.54
N VAL A 95 3.32 -5.49 -2.88
CA VAL A 95 4.61 -5.46 -2.20
C VAL A 95 4.94 -4.04 -1.71
N GLY A 96 5.78 -3.93 -0.70
CA GLY A 96 6.30 -2.64 -0.26
C GLY A 96 7.08 -1.93 -1.37
N PHE A 97 7.13 -0.62 -1.29
CA PHE A 97 7.74 0.26 -2.29
C PHE A 97 9.15 -0.19 -2.72
N GLU A 98 10.00 -0.56 -1.77
CA GLU A 98 11.37 -1.03 -2.02
C GLU A 98 11.43 -2.33 -2.83
N PHE A 99 10.41 -3.17 -2.73
CA PHE A 99 10.35 -4.44 -3.47
C PHE A 99 9.92 -4.28 -4.93
N GLY A 100 9.27 -3.17 -5.30
CA GLY A 100 8.92 -2.86 -6.68
C GLY A 100 10.15 -2.79 -7.59
N GLU A 101 11.18 -2.05 -7.16
CA GLU A 101 12.46 -1.99 -7.87
C GLU A 101 13.21 -3.33 -7.90
N ILE A 102 13.11 -4.10 -6.82
CA ILE A 102 13.70 -5.45 -6.75
C ILE A 102 13.01 -6.36 -7.78
N ALA A 103 11.69 -6.34 -7.84
CA ALA A 103 10.90 -7.13 -8.78
C ALA A 103 11.26 -6.80 -10.24
N LYS A 104 11.34 -5.50 -10.58
CA LYS A 104 11.78 -5.02 -11.90
C LYS A 104 13.17 -5.53 -12.25
N LYS A 105 14.14 -5.35 -11.35
CA LYS A 105 15.54 -5.79 -11.57
C LYS A 105 15.69 -7.30 -11.71
N ARG A 106 14.78 -8.07 -11.12
CA ARG A 106 14.73 -9.54 -11.23
C ARG A 106 13.99 -10.02 -12.47
N GLY A 107 13.39 -9.11 -13.24
CA GLY A 107 12.67 -9.45 -14.47
C GLY A 107 11.37 -10.25 -14.25
N ILE A 108 10.76 -10.13 -13.07
CA ILE A 108 9.54 -10.85 -12.70
C ILE A 108 8.27 -10.01 -12.86
N THR A 109 8.37 -8.82 -13.46
CA THR A 109 7.24 -7.93 -13.71
C THR A 109 7.11 -7.65 -15.20
N MET A 110 5.88 -7.55 -15.68
CA MET A 110 5.55 -7.02 -17.01
C MET A 110 5.23 -5.53 -16.91
N PRO A 111 5.66 -4.71 -17.87
CA PRO A 111 5.26 -3.29 -17.91
C PRO A 111 3.78 -3.17 -18.30
N TYR A 112 3.01 -2.44 -17.49
CA TYR A 112 1.63 -2.09 -17.77
C TYR A 112 1.31 -0.70 -17.26
N LYS A 113 0.69 0.12 -18.10
CA LYS A 113 0.26 1.48 -17.76
C LYS A 113 -1.27 1.55 -17.84
N PRO A 114 -1.99 1.54 -16.71
CA PRO A 114 -3.45 1.66 -16.71
C PRO A 114 -3.90 3.01 -17.29
N SER A 115 -5.16 3.12 -17.70
CA SER A 115 -5.72 4.36 -18.30
C SER A 115 -5.60 5.61 -17.42
N THR A 116 -5.41 5.42 -16.11
CA THR A 116 -5.19 6.49 -15.13
C THR A 116 -3.71 6.77 -14.86
N TRP A 117 -2.79 6.19 -15.64
CA TRP A 117 -1.35 6.27 -15.40
C TRP A 117 -0.82 7.70 -15.21
N ASP A 118 -1.28 8.63 -16.02
CA ASP A 118 -0.84 10.03 -15.96
C ASP A 118 -1.32 10.77 -14.71
N GLN A 119 -2.34 10.24 -14.03
CA GLN A 119 -2.85 10.78 -12.77
C GLN A 119 -2.03 10.32 -11.55
N ILE A 120 -1.21 9.28 -11.70
CA ILE A 120 -0.33 8.78 -10.65
C ILE A 120 0.90 9.71 -10.57
N PRO A 121 1.24 10.26 -9.39
CA PRO A 121 2.43 11.10 -9.23
C PRO A 121 3.71 10.39 -9.68
N GLY A 122 4.67 11.12 -10.23
CA GLY A 122 5.92 10.54 -10.75
C GLY A 122 6.72 9.74 -9.70
N TRP A 123 6.70 10.17 -8.45
CA TRP A 123 7.35 9.45 -7.34
C TRP A 123 6.65 8.15 -6.94
N ALA A 124 5.40 7.95 -7.35
CA ALA A 124 4.55 6.84 -6.98
C ALA A 124 4.46 5.75 -8.06
N LYS A 125 5.33 5.78 -9.05
CA LYS A 125 5.32 4.84 -10.17
C LYS A 125 6.69 4.68 -10.82
N ASP A 126 6.94 3.50 -11.37
CA ASP A 126 8.09 3.28 -12.26
C ASP A 126 7.82 3.87 -13.64
N PRO A 127 8.71 4.69 -14.21
CA PRO A 127 8.48 5.31 -15.52
C PRO A 127 8.18 4.33 -16.66
N ASP A 128 8.74 3.13 -16.58
CA ASP A 128 8.55 2.08 -17.59
C ASP A 128 7.26 1.27 -17.37
N GLY A 129 6.60 1.39 -16.21
CA GLY A 129 5.32 0.76 -15.94
C GLY A 129 5.40 -0.58 -15.22
N HIS A 130 6.56 -0.95 -14.65
CA HIS A 130 6.72 -2.23 -13.96
C HIS A 130 6.02 -2.29 -12.59
N TRP A 131 5.77 -1.14 -11.96
CA TRP A 131 5.03 -1.03 -10.71
C TRP A 131 4.41 0.36 -10.53
N CYS A 132 3.40 0.47 -9.71
CA CYS A 132 2.88 1.72 -9.17
C CYS A 132 2.32 1.52 -7.78
N LEU A 133 2.29 2.59 -6.97
CA LEU A 133 1.66 2.55 -5.65
C LEU A 133 0.14 2.56 -5.78
N ALA A 134 -0.51 1.60 -5.14
CA ALA A 134 -1.96 1.55 -5.04
C ALA A 134 -2.47 2.38 -3.84
N TYR A 135 -1.66 2.53 -2.80
CA TYR A 135 -1.97 3.28 -1.59
C TYR A 135 -0.69 3.69 -0.85
N THR A 136 -0.84 4.57 0.13
CA THR A 136 0.22 4.95 1.08
C THR A 136 -0.31 4.86 2.50
N GLY A 137 0.59 4.75 3.47
CA GLY A 137 0.26 4.70 4.87
C GLY A 137 1.26 5.47 5.72
N THR A 138 0.92 5.69 6.99
CA THR A 138 1.80 6.29 7.99
C THR A 138 2.18 5.24 9.02
N VAL A 139 3.48 5.18 9.38
CA VAL A 139 3.93 4.35 10.49
C VAL A 139 3.37 4.91 11.79
N ALA A 140 2.70 4.06 12.56
CA ALA A 140 2.07 4.44 13.82
C ALA A 140 2.29 3.37 14.90
N PHE A 141 2.18 3.77 16.16
CA PHE A 141 2.16 2.84 17.28
C PHE A 141 0.75 2.27 17.45
N ILE A 142 0.66 0.95 17.53
CA ILE A 142 -0.55 0.25 17.95
C ILE A 142 -0.36 -0.16 19.42
N ILE A 143 -1.29 0.23 20.28
CA ILE A 143 -1.14 0.06 21.72
C ILE A 143 -2.34 -0.66 22.31
N ASN A 144 -2.09 -1.76 23.01
CA ASN A 144 -3.11 -2.39 23.84
C ASN A 144 -3.32 -1.56 25.11
N LYS A 145 -4.40 -0.78 25.17
CA LYS A 145 -4.73 0.13 26.30
C LYS A 145 -5.10 -0.61 27.60
N GLU A 146 -5.42 -1.88 27.52
CA GLU A 146 -5.69 -2.69 28.71
C GLU A 146 -4.39 -3.01 29.45
N LEU A 147 -3.30 -3.22 28.72
CA LEU A 147 -2.00 -3.61 29.26
C LEU A 147 -1.07 -2.41 29.46
N VAL A 148 -1.17 -1.38 28.63
CA VAL A 148 -0.29 -0.20 28.64
C VAL A 148 -1.05 1.02 29.12
N LYS A 149 -0.80 1.44 30.37
CA LYS A 149 -1.47 2.59 31.00
C LYS A 149 -0.78 3.91 30.61
N ASP A 150 0.55 3.93 30.63
CA ASP A 150 1.36 5.06 30.20
C ASP A 150 1.63 4.95 28.70
N ILE A 151 0.73 5.56 27.91
CA ILE A 151 0.73 5.45 26.46
C ILE A 151 1.93 6.22 25.87
N PRO A 152 2.89 5.55 25.20
CA PRO A 152 4.00 6.22 24.55
C PRO A 152 3.50 7.09 23.39
N ARG A 153 4.03 8.29 23.25
CA ARG A 153 3.70 9.23 22.19
C ARG A 153 4.86 9.46 21.23
N THR A 154 6.04 9.09 21.62
CA THR A 154 7.29 9.22 20.86
C THR A 154 8.09 7.93 20.90
N TRP A 155 9.02 7.79 19.95
CA TRP A 155 9.98 6.67 19.96
C TRP A 155 10.81 6.62 21.26
N SER A 156 11.18 7.78 21.81
CA SER A 156 11.93 7.85 23.07
C SER A 156 11.12 7.35 24.27
N ASP A 157 9.81 7.49 24.26
CA ASP A 157 8.96 7.01 25.36
C ASP A 157 8.94 5.48 25.42
N LEU A 158 9.12 4.81 24.29
CA LEU A 158 9.21 3.35 24.24
C LEU A 158 10.37 2.83 25.11
N LEU A 159 11.47 3.58 25.26
CA LEU A 159 12.60 3.19 26.10
C LEU A 159 12.28 3.23 27.60
N LYS A 160 11.28 4.00 28.03
CA LYS A 160 10.90 4.20 29.43
C LYS A 160 9.84 3.20 29.92
N GLY A 161 9.11 2.56 29.00
CA GLY A 161 8.03 1.65 29.34
C GLY A 161 8.53 0.30 29.89
N THR A 162 7.60 -0.46 30.46
CA THR A 162 7.83 -1.83 30.95
C THR A 162 7.14 -2.89 30.09
N TYR A 163 6.35 -2.48 29.12
CA TYR A 163 5.63 -3.32 28.16
C TYR A 163 6.55 -3.87 27.07
N ARG A 164 6.15 -4.93 26.43
CA ARG A 164 6.85 -5.49 25.26
C ARG A 164 6.62 -4.62 24.03
N VAL A 165 7.66 -4.48 23.22
CA VAL A 165 7.62 -3.84 21.91
C VAL A 165 7.76 -4.92 20.84
N SER A 166 6.87 -4.91 19.85
CA SER A 166 6.90 -5.86 18.74
C SER A 166 6.99 -5.11 17.43
N VAL A 167 7.80 -5.62 16.54
CA VAL A 167 7.84 -5.27 15.11
C VAL A 167 7.68 -6.55 14.30
N GLY A 168 7.26 -6.43 13.05
CA GLY A 168 7.15 -7.58 12.15
C GLY A 168 8.50 -8.16 11.74
N ALA A 169 8.48 -9.07 10.78
CA ALA A 169 9.68 -9.71 10.24
C ALA A 169 10.49 -8.71 9.39
N VAL A 170 11.48 -8.09 9.99
CA VAL A 170 12.40 -7.16 9.30
C VAL A 170 13.15 -7.92 8.19
N GLY A 171 13.26 -7.29 7.02
CA GLY A 171 13.83 -7.91 5.81
C GLY A 171 12.83 -8.68 4.95
N SER A 172 11.68 -9.08 5.49
CA SER A 172 10.62 -9.79 4.78
C SER A 172 9.37 -8.95 4.57
N ALA A 173 8.87 -8.33 5.64
CA ALA A 173 7.66 -7.50 5.60
C ALA A 173 8.00 -6.02 5.49
N ALA A 174 7.46 -5.33 4.50
CA ALA A 174 7.71 -3.91 4.27
C ALA A 174 7.35 -3.03 5.47
N GLN A 175 6.24 -3.30 6.18
CA GLN A 175 5.85 -2.55 7.37
C GLN A 175 6.91 -2.64 8.48
N ALA A 176 7.58 -3.79 8.60
CA ALA A 176 8.67 -3.95 9.57
C ALA A 176 9.90 -3.14 9.16
N ASN A 177 10.25 -3.13 7.86
CA ASN A 177 11.34 -2.31 7.32
C ASN A 177 11.06 -0.83 7.56
N TYR A 178 9.84 -0.36 7.29
CA TYR A 178 9.44 1.03 7.53
C TYR A 178 9.43 1.40 9.01
N SER A 179 9.17 0.46 9.91
CA SER A 179 9.28 0.69 11.36
C SER A 179 10.73 0.95 11.76
N VAL A 180 11.70 0.22 11.18
CA VAL A 180 13.13 0.47 11.40
C VAL A 180 13.53 1.83 10.83
N LEU A 181 13.12 2.15 9.61
CA LEU A 181 13.40 3.45 8.99
C LEU A 181 12.80 4.61 9.81
N ALA A 182 11.55 4.48 10.26
CA ALA A 182 10.90 5.50 11.07
C ALA A 182 11.62 5.71 12.43
N ALA A 183 12.11 4.65 13.05
CA ALA A 183 12.96 4.75 14.25
C ALA A 183 14.30 5.43 13.92
N ALA A 184 14.95 5.09 12.80
CA ALA A 184 16.19 5.74 12.38
C ALA A 184 16.00 7.25 12.23
N ILE A 185 14.98 7.67 11.48
CA ILE A 185 14.65 9.10 11.28
C ILE A 185 14.38 9.80 12.61
N ALA A 186 13.64 9.17 13.51
CA ALA A 186 13.33 9.75 14.83
C ALA A 186 14.57 10.00 15.70
N PHE A 187 15.66 9.30 15.46
CA PHE A 187 16.94 9.44 16.17
C PHE A 187 18.07 10.02 15.29
N GLY A 188 17.73 10.73 14.21
CA GLY A 188 18.67 11.48 13.38
C GLY A 188 19.37 10.67 12.30
N GLY A 189 18.89 9.48 11.98
CA GLY A 189 19.27 8.70 10.81
C GLY A 189 18.40 8.99 9.59
N ASP A 190 18.60 8.23 8.54
CA ASP A 190 17.86 8.28 7.28
C ASP A 190 17.90 6.91 6.58
N GLU A 191 17.43 6.85 5.31
CA GLU A 191 17.43 5.62 4.52
C GLU A 191 18.82 5.06 4.18
N LYS A 192 19.89 5.83 4.38
CA LYS A 192 21.29 5.42 4.17
C LYS A 192 21.99 5.10 5.48
N ASN A 193 21.43 5.54 6.62
CA ASN A 193 21.98 5.34 7.94
C ASN A 193 20.90 4.86 8.93
N LEU A 194 20.74 3.55 9.03
CA LEU A 194 19.81 2.92 9.97
C LEU A 194 20.41 2.63 11.35
N ASN A 195 21.67 2.94 11.60
CA ASN A 195 22.34 2.65 12.88
C ASN A 195 21.60 3.20 14.10
N PRO A 196 21.02 4.43 14.09
CA PRO A 196 20.25 4.93 15.22
C PRO A 196 19.05 4.04 15.59
N ALA A 197 18.40 3.41 14.61
CA ALA A 197 17.33 2.44 14.87
C ALA A 197 17.86 1.15 15.48
N TYR A 198 18.97 0.63 14.98
CA TYR A 198 19.58 -0.57 15.52
C TYR A 198 20.00 -0.38 16.98
N ASP A 199 20.58 0.77 17.31
CA ASP A 199 20.91 1.14 18.69
C ASP A 199 19.66 1.25 19.57
N PHE A 200 18.58 1.81 19.04
CA PHE A 200 17.30 1.91 19.74
C PHE A 200 16.72 0.52 20.04
N PHE A 201 16.57 -0.34 19.02
CA PHE A 201 16.02 -1.68 19.21
C PHE A 201 16.92 -2.57 20.07
N ALA A 202 18.25 -2.41 19.98
CA ALA A 202 19.19 -3.11 20.86
C ALA A 202 18.99 -2.72 22.34
N LYS A 203 18.69 -1.45 22.63
CA LYS A 203 18.35 -1.01 24.01
C LYS A 203 17.05 -1.67 24.50
N ILE A 204 16.01 -1.75 23.66
CA ILE A 204 14.75 -2.43 23.99
C ILE A 204 15.02 -3.93 24.27
N ALA A 205 15.76 -4.59 23.38
CA ALA A 205 16.09 -6.02 23.53
C ALA A 205 16.90 -6.31 24.81
N LYS A 206 17.87 -5.45 25.17
CA LYS A 206 18.65 -5.57 26.43
C LYS A 206 17.76 -5.45 27.67
N GLN A 207 16.61 -4.80 27.59
CA GLN A 207 15.63 -4.72 28.68
C GLN A 207 14.72 -5.96 28.75
N GLY A 208 14.90 -6.95 27.87
CA GLY A 208 14.04 -8.14 27.78
C GLY A 208 12.64 -7.89 27.21
N ARG A 209 12.47 -6.86 26.41
CA ARG A 209 11.16 -6.34 25.99
C ARG A 209 10.87 -6.51 24.49
#